data_fa782a1d25112bc599ab2f6540f5d37f
#
_entry.id   fa782a1d25112bc599ab2f6540f5d37f
#
_cell.length_a   1.000
_cell.length_b   1.000
_cell.length_c   1.000
_cell.angle_alpha   90.00
_cell.angle_beta   90.00
_cell.angle_gamma   90.00
#
_symmetry.space_group_name_H-M   'P 1'
#
loop_
_entity.id
_entity.type
_entity.pdbx_description
1 polymer ?
#
loop_
_entity_poly.entity_id
_entity_poly.type
_entity_poly.pdbx_seq_one_letter_code
_entity_poly.pdbx_strand_id
1 'polypeptide(L)' 'MKRSTYSLPVGSTLMQGKYRIVAVLGQGGFGITYKGEHTMLGTTVAIKEFFMKGACERDE' A
#
# COMPACT_ATOMS: atom_id res chain seq x y z
N MET A 1 -6.25 16.54 0.09
CA MET A 1 -5.21 16.09 0.36
C MET A 1 -4.56 15.19 -0.59
N LYS A 2 -3.41 15.15 -0.81
CA LYS A 2 -2.86 14.38 -1.69
C LYS A 2 -2.18 13.29 -1.15
N ARG A 3 -2.73 12.22 -1.05
CA ARG A 3 -2.16 11.10 -0.52
C ARG A 3 -1.31 10.37 -1.48
N SER A 4 -1.46 10.66 -2.76
CA SER A 4 -0.81 9.89 -3.77
C SER A 4 0.69 10.03 -3.75
N THR A 5 1.22 11.03 -3.10
CA THR A 5 2.64 11.19 -3.05
C THR A 5 3.26 10.64 -1.79
N TYR A 6 2.44 10.05 -0.91
CA TYR A 6 2.96 9.58 0.36
C TYR A 6 2.73 8.10 0.52
N SER A 7 3.70 7.41 1.05
CA SER A 7 3.49 6.02 1.39
C SER A 7 2.70 5.93 2.69
N LEU A 8 2.08 4.80 2.90
CA LEU A 8 1.39 4.55 4.16
C LEU A 8 2.43 4.39 5.25
N PRO A 9 2.13 4.85 6.45
CA PRO A 9 3.09 4.71 7.54
C PRO A 9 3.30 3.24 7.92
N VAL A 10 4.49 2.93 8.35
CA VAL A 10 4.76 1.61 8.88
C VAL A 10 3.85 1.39 10.09
N GLY A 11 3.26 0.24 10.18
CA GLY A 11 2.31 -0.06 11.23
C GLY A 11 0.87 0.10 10.80
N SER A 12 0.63 0.72 9.64
CA SER A 12 -0.73 0.84 9.13
C SER A 12 -1.27 -0.53 8.82
N THR A 13 -2.56 -0.73 8.99
CA THR A 13 -3.17 -2.00 8.68
C THR A 13 -4.12 -1.85 7.50
N LEU A 14 -4.36 -2.93 6.79
CA LEU A 14 -5.21 -2.96 5.63
C LEU A 14 -6.19 -4.11 5.76
N MET A 15 -7.27 -4.01 5.02
CA MET A 15 -8.29 -5.06 4.97
C MET A 15 -8.77 -5.45 6.34
N GLN A 16 -9.16 -4.43 7.09
CA GLN A 16 -9.74 -4.62 8.42
C GLN A 16 -8.75 -5.28 9.37
N GLY A 17 -7.50 -4.88 9.26
CA GLY A 17 -6.50 -5.37 10.18
C GLY A 17 -5.84 -6.67 9.78
N LYS A 18 -6.20 -7.22 8.62
CA LYS A 18 -5.64 -8.48 8.20
C LYS A 18 -4.18 -8.39 7.84
N TYR A 19 -3.75 -7.27 7.29
CA TYR A 19 -2.35 -7.08 6.91
C TYR A 19 -1.80 -5.83 7.55
N ARG A 20 -0.52 -5.88 7.86
CA ARG A 20 0.14 -4.72 8.45
C ARG A 20 1.33 -4.35 7.59
N ILE A 21 1.53 -3.07 7.35
CA ILE A 21 2.66 -2.58 6.59
C ILE A 21 3.90 -2.62 7.48
N VAL A 22 4.93 -3.30 7.03
CA VAL A 22 6.15 -3.44 7.79
C VAL A 22 7.24 -2.52 7.27
N ALA A 23 7.32 -2.35 5.98
CA ALA A 23 8.34 -1.50 5.39
C ALA A 23 7.94 -1.09 3.99
N VAL A 24 8.55 -0.06 3.47
CA VAL A 24 8.37 0.34 2.09
C VAL A 24 9.53 -0.25 1.33
N LEU A 25 9.25 -1.05 0.33
CA LEU A 25 10.29 -1.68 -0.46
C LEU A 25 10.69 -0.85 -1.67
N GLY A 26 9.78 -0.11 -2.24
CA GLY A 26 10.09 0.72 -3.39
C GLY A 26 8.99 1.68 -3.70
N GLN A 27 9.32 2.77 -4.36
CA GLN A 27 8.35 3.77 -4.72
C GLN A 27 8.77 4.38 -6.05
N GLY A 28 7.85 4.51 -6.94
CA GLY A 28 8.13 5.09 -8.24
C GLY A 28 6.93 5.85 -8.73
N GLY A 29 6.94 6.20 -9.98
CA GLY A 29 5.85 6.97 -10.55
C GLY A 29 4.56 6.22 -10.69
N PHE A 30 4.61 4.90 -10.68
CA PHE A 30 3.41 4.11 -10.86
C PHE A 30 2.79 3.65 -9.56
N GLY A 31 3.51 3.70 -8.49
CA GLY A 31 2.96 3.22 -7.23
C GLY A 31 4.01 2.93 -6.21
N ILE A 32 3.63 2.25 -5.17
CA ILE A 32 4.49 1.93 -4.05
C ILE A 32 4.37 0.45 -3.74
N THR A 33 5.49 -0.20 -3.47
CA THR A 33 5.50 -1.58 -3.05
C THR A 33 5.89 -1.64 -1.59
N TYR A 34 5.11 -2.35 -0.82
CA TYR A 34 5.34 -2.47 0.61
C TYR A 34 5.63 -3.92 0.97
N LYS A 35 6.36 -4.10 2.05
CA LYS A 35 6.48 -5.38 2.67
C LYS A 35 5.42 -5.40 3.74
N GLY A 36 4.58 -6.38 3.74
CA GLY A 36 3.50 -6.50 4.71
C GLY A 36 3.56 -7.82 5.43
N GLU A 37 2.74 -7.94 6.45
CA GLU A 37 2.67 -9.15 7.22
C GLU A 37 1.22 -9.49 7.49
N HIS A 38 0.84 -10.73 7.31
CA HIS A 38 -0.50 -11.17 7.64
C HIS A 38 -0.56 -11.24 9.16
N THR A 39 -1.43 -10.46 9.75
CA THR A 39 -1.42 -10.27 11.20
C THR A 39 -1.72 -11.53 11.98
N MET A 40 -2.53 -12.42 11.43
CA MET A 40 -2.84 -13.64 12.13
C MET A 40 -1.85 -14.74 11.83
N LEU A 41 -1.41 -14.86 10.62
CA LEU A 41 -0.54 -15.95 10.22
C LEU A 41 0.93 -15.65 10.36
N GLY A 42 1.27 -14.39 10.40
CA GLY A 42 2.66 -13.98 10.50
C GLY A 42 3.44 -14.13 9.21
N THR A 43 2.77 -14.39 8.10
CA THR A 43 3.47 -14.58 6.85
C THR A 43 3.76 -13.24 6.20
N THR A 44 4.84 -13.17 5.46
CA THR A 44 5.24 -11.96 4.77
C THR A 44 4.62 -11.92 3.40
N VAL A 45 4.12 -10.77 3.02
CA VAL A 45 3.50 -10.57 1.72
C VAL A 45 4.01 -9.30 1.09
N ALA A 46 3.88 -9.17 -0.20
CA ALA A 46 4.20 -7.93 -0.91
C ALA A 46 2.88 -7.27 -1.27
N ILE A 47 2.76 -6.00 -0.94
CA ILE A 47 1.54 -5.25 -1.20
C ILE A 47 1.89 -4.13 -2.14
N LYS A 48 1.15 -3.99 -3.22
CA LYS A 48 1.40 -2.95 -4.19
C LYS A 48 0.25 -1.98 -4.23
N GLU A 49 0.56 -0.71 -4.19
CA GLU A 49 -0.42 0.33 -4.30
C GLU A 49 -0.14 1.05 -5.60
N PHE A 50 -1.09 1.09 -6.50
CA PHE A 50 -0.90 1.73 -7.79
C PHE A 50 -1.55 3.11 -7.80
N PHE A 51 -0.85 4.06 -8.40
CA PHE A 51 -1.40 5.40 -8.54
C PHE A 51 -2.21 5.42 -9.81
N MET A 52 -3.50 5.52 -9.65
CA MET A 52 -4.39 5.42 -10.77
C MET A 52 -4.62 6.74 -11.43
N LYS A 53 -3.57 7.37 -11.94
CA LYS A 53 -3.69 8.62 -12.37
C LYS A 53 -4.60 8.83 -13.45
N GLY A 54 -4.87 8.68 -14.32
CA GLY A 54 -5.89 8.95 -15.28
C GLY A 54 -7.08 8.14 -15.05
N ALA A 55 -6.94 6.91 -14.72
CA ALA A 55 -8.08 6.07 -14.55
C ALA A 55 -8.95 6.51 -13.43
N CYS A 56 -8.37 7.03 -12.42
CA CYS A 56 -9.13 7.46 -11.34
C CYS A 56 -10.02 8.57 -11.67
N GLU A 57 -9.70 9.29 -12.63
CA GLU A 57 -10.51 10.34 -12.92
C GLU A 57 -11.68 9.96 -13.64
N ARG A 58 -11.61 8.96 -14.26
CA ARG A 58 -12.75 8.61 -14.94
C ARG A 58 -13.57 7.87 -14.22
N ASP A 59 -13.60 7.57 -13.90
CA ASP A 59 -14.37 6.87 -13.23
C ASP A 59 -15.28 6.91 -12.88
N GLU A 60 -15.24 7.09 -13.11
CA GLU A 60 -15.89 6.99 -12.64
C GLU A 60 -16.32 6.90 -12.43
#